data_10acbf7701238be7f14a4a299a3e1c42
#
_entry.id   10acbf7701238be7f14a4a299a3e1c42
#
_cell.length_a   1.000
_cell.length_b   1.000
_cell.length_c   1.000
_cell.angle_alpha   90.00
_cell.angle_beta   90.00
_cell.angle_gamma   90.00
#
_symmetry.space_group_name_H-M   'P 1'
#
loop_
_entity.id
_entity.type
_entity.pdbx_description
1 polymer ?
#
loop_
_entity_poly.entity_id
_entity_poly.type
_entity_poly.pdbx_seq_one_letter_code
_entity_poly.pdbx_strand_id
1 'polypeptide(L)'
;MKKNTYNTDGLSAEDRALNTFAELMIEKIRNLQEDWKKPWFSPQVAQLPKNLNGRNYNGMNSIVLMLMQEKNGWQTSRYATFDRIVSLNFTKDKDGKKAAVDENGNKLPRVGINKGEKSTPVMLTTFTCVHKETKEHIKYDDYKQLTQDERNNYNVYPKLQVYNVFNLDQTNLKEARPEMYQKFKDEAVGQSLR
;
A
#
# COMPACT_ATOMS: atom_id res chain seq x y z
N MET A 1 -16.57 17.68 8.37
CA MET A 1 -16.15 16.96 9.58
C MET A 1 -16.16 15.47 9.29
N LYS A 2 -14.98 14.84 9.14
CA LYS A 2 -14.91 13.38 9.05
C LYS A 2 -15.08 12.82 10.46
N LYS A 3 -16.13 12.04 10.70
CA LYS A 3 -16.32 11.30 11.96
C LYS A 3 -15.14 10.33 12.11
N ASN A 4 -14.37 10.49 13.18
CA ASN A 4 -13.47 9.43 13.66
C ASN A 4 -14.35 8.27 14.08
N THR A 5 -14.39 7.22 13.27
CA THR A 5 -15.01 5.95 13.66
C THR A 5 -14.06 5.27 14.65
N TYR A 6 -14.27 5.49 15.93
CA TYR A 6 -13.67 4.67 16.98
C TYR A 6 -14.26 3.26 16.84
N ASN A 7 -13.37 2.27 16.74
CA ASN A 7 -13.81 0.87 16.83
C ASN A 7 -14.17 0.55 18.28
N THR A 8 -14.92 -0.53 18.47
CA THR A 8 -15.44 -1.03 19.76
C THR A 8 -14.39 -1.23 20.85
N ASP A 9 -13.08 -1.25 20.50
CA ASP A 9 -11.96 -1.48 21.43
C ASP A 9 -11.28 -0.22 21.91
N GLY A 10 -11.75 0.96 21.54
CA GLY A 10 -11.19 2.27 21.97
C GLY A 10 -9.81 2.63 21.37
N LEU A 11 -9.19 1.75 20.58
CA LEU A 11 -7.89 1.99 19.97
C LEU A 11 -8.00 2.85 18.70
N SER A 12 -7.06 3.78 18.52
CA SER A 12 -6.93 4.54 17.27
C SER A 12 -6.55 3.63 16.09
N ALA A 13 -6.69 4.12 14.86
CA ALA A 13 -6.25 3.39 13.68
C ALA A 13 -4.73 3.18 13.67
N GLU A 14 -4.01 4.16 14.18
CA GLU A 14 -2.56 4.13 14.35
C GLU A 14 -2.13 3.07 15.36
N ASP A 15 -2.80 3.00 16.51
CA ASP A 15 -2.51 1.99 17.55
C ASP A 15 -2.77 0.58 17.02
N ARG A 16 -3.86 0.38 16.28
CA ARG A 16 -4.13 -0.94 15.65
C ARG A 16 -3.07 -1.32 14.63
N ALA A 17 -2.58 -0.37 13.83
CA ALA A 17 -1.51 -0.62 12.87
C ALA A 17 -0.20 -0.99 13.56
N LEU A 18 0.14 -0.30 14.66
CA LEU A 18 1.31 -0.61 15.48
C LEU A 18 1.20 -1.97 16.16
N ASN A 19 0.03 -2.31 16.71
CA ASN A 19 -0.21 -3.61 17.32
C ASN A 19 -0.09 -4.74 16.29
N THR A 20 -0.66 -4.56 15.09
CA THR A 20 -0.49 -5.52 13.98
C THR A 20 0.98 -5.75 13.66
N PHE A 21 1.77 -4.68 13.58
CA PHE A 21 3.22 -4.80 13.37
C PHE A 21 3.90 -5.56 14.51
N ALA A 22 3.62 -5.21 15.77
CA ALA A 22 4.22 -5.84 16.92
C ALA A 22 3.89 -7.36 16.98
N GLU A 23 2.63 -7.72 16.74
CA GLU A 23 2.20 -9.12 16.72
C GLU A 23 2.92 -9.93 15.63
N LEU A 24 3.02 -9.40 14.42
CA LEU A 24 3.72 -10.05 13.31
C LEU A 24 5.22 -10.23 13.61
N MET A 25 5.85 -9.22 14.21
CA MET A 25 7.26 -9.29 14.61
C MET A 25 7.49 -10.32 15.71
N ILE A 26 6.63 -10.35 16.73
CA ILE A 26 6.71 -11.34 17.81
C ILE A 26 6.53 -12.76 17.26
N GLU A 27 5.54 -12.95 16.40
CA GLU A 27 5.31 -14.25 15.74
C GLU A 27 6.56 -14.68 14.93
N LYS A 28 7.12 -13.76 14.15
CA LYS A 28 8.33 -14.03 13.35
C LYS A 28 9.52 -14.39 14.22
N ILE A 29 9.78 -13.63 15.28
CA ILE A 29 10.89 -13.88 16.21
C ILE A 29 10.73 -15.25 16.89
N ARG A 30 9.53 -15.59 17.35
CA ARG A 30 9.26 -16.91 17.96
C ARG A 30 9.56 -18.05 16.99
N ASN A 31 9.14 -17.93 15.74
CA ASN A 31 9.37 -18.96 14.71
C ASN A 31 10.85 -19.08 14.30
N LEU A 32 11.65 -18.01 14.48
CA LEU A 32 13.09 -18.02 14.21
C LEU A 32 13.93 -18.59 15.37
N GLN A 33 13.41 -18.58 16.60
CA GLN A 33 14.16 -19.12 17.75
C GLN A 33 14.50 -20.61 17.62
N GLU A 34 13.75 -21.35 16.81
CA GLU A 34 13.98 -22.76 16.55
C GLU A 34 15.11 -23.01 15.54
N ASP A 35 15.46 -22.04 14.69
CA ASP A 35 16.51 -22.19 13.69
C ASP A 35 17.10 -20.83 13.24
N TRP A 36 18.10 -20.34 13.97
CA TRP A 36 18.82 -19.08 13.68
C TRP A 36 19.54 -19.05 12.32
N LYS A 37 19.68 -20.19 11.64
CA LYS A 37 20.32 -20.27 10.32
C LYS A 37 19.35 -19.96 9.17
N LYS A 38 18.05 -19.94 9.42
CA LYS A 38 17.06 -19.58 8.40
C LYS A 38 17.11 -18.09 8.08
N PRO A 39 17.02 -17.70 6.80
CA PRO A 39 16.92 -16.31 6.45
C PRO A 39 15.61 -15.70 7.01
N TRP A 40 15.66 -14.41 7.33
CA TRP A 40 14.49 -13.67 7.85
C TRP A 40 13.27 -13.76 6.94
N PHE A 41 13.49 -13.80 5.64
CA PHE A 41 12.44 -13.97 4.65
C PHE A 41 12.81 -15.09 3.68
N SER A 42 11.80 -15.83 3.24
CA SER A 42 11.98 -16.82 2.18
C SER A 42 12.36 -16.15 0.85
N PRO A 43 13.02 -16.86 -0.08
CA PRO A 43 13.37 -16.29 -1.39
C PRO A 43 12.17 -15.70 -2.16
N GLN A 44 10.97 -16.26 -1.97
CA GLN A 44 9.73 -15.75 -2.59
C GLN A 44 9.33 -14.38 -2.07
N VAL A 45 9.71 -14.04 -0.84
CA VAL A 45 9.38 -12.78 -0.16
C VAL A 45 10.54 -11.80 -0.17
N ALA A 46 11.69 -12.15 -0.74
CA ALA A 46 12.90 -11.31 -0.79
C ALA A 46 12.73 -10.01 -1.60
N GLN A 47 11.56 -9.79 -2.18
CA GLN A 47 11.26 -8.61 -2.99
C GLN A 47 10.56 -7.55 -2.17
N LEU A 48 11.02 -6.30 -2.33
CA LEU A 48 10.36 -5.17 -1.69
C LEU A 48 8.91 -5.01 -2.18
N PRO A 49 7.96 -4.90 -1.26
CA PRO A 49 6.57 -4.68 -1.61
C PRO A 49 6.39 -3.34 -2.34
N LYS A 50 5.56 -3.35 -3.39
CA LYS A 50 5.31 -2.20 -4.26
C LYS A 50 3.81 -1.93 -4.38
N ASN A 51 3.47 -0.69 -4.64
CA ASN A 51 2.12 -0.35 -5.07
C ASN A 51 1.90 -0.68 -6.57
N LEU A 52 0.68 -0.50 -7.08
CA LEU A 52 0.37 -0.78 -8.50
C LEU A 52 1.17 0.07 -9.50
N ASN A 53 1.66 1.23 -9.08
CA ASN A 53 2.49 2.10 -9.92
C ASN A 53 3.99 1.75 -9.87
N GLY A 54 4.37 0.67 -9.17
CA GLY A 54 5.76 0.23 -9.05
C GLY A 54 6.58 0.95 -7.96
N ARG A 55 6.00 1.87 -7.20
CA ARG A 55 6.68 2.54 -6.09
C ARG A 55 6.80 1.60 -4.89
N ASN A 56 8.01 1.46 -4.34
CA ASN A 56 8.26 0.65 -3.15
C ASN A 56 7.58 1.23 -1.92
N TYR A 57 7.12 0.35 -1.04
CA TYR A 57 6.87 0.70 0.36
C TYR A 57 8.20 0.74 1.11
N ASN A 58 8.31 1.61 2.11
CA ASN A 58 9.55 1.84 2.84
C ASN A 58 9.36 1.63 4.35
N GLY A 59 10.47 1.39 5.05
CA GLY A 59 10.52 1.28 6.50
C GLY A 59 9.60 0.19 7.04
N MET A 60 8.87 0.51 8.12
CA MET A 60 7.95 -0.41 8.79
C MET A 60 6.90 -1.01 7.83
N ASN A 61 6.39 -0.21 6.89
CA ASN A 61 5.41 -0.70 5.92
C ASN A 61 5.95 -1.86 5.07
N SER A 62 7.21 -1.79 4.62
CA SER A 62 7.84 -2.89 3.88
C SER A 62 7.89 -4.16 4.72
N ILE A 63 8.31 -4.05 5.97
CA ILE A 63 8.45 -5.20 6.87
C ILE A 63 7.08 -5.84 7.12
N VAL A 64 6.06 -5.05 7.46
CA VAL A 64 4.70 -5.55 7.68
C VAL A 64 4.19 -6.30 6.45
N LEU A 65 4.34 -5.71 5.26
CA LEU A 65 3.82 -6.30 4.03
C LEU A 65 4.58 -7.58 3.64
N MET A 66 5.89 -7.64 3.87
CA MET A 66 6.69 -8.86 3.67
C MET A 66 6.29 -9.97 4.65
N LEU A 67 6.08 -9.64 5.92
CA LEU A 67 5.62 -10.60 6.94
C LEU A 67 4.23 -11.14 6.60
N MET A 68 3.31 -10.27 6.14
CA MET A 68 1.98 -10.69 5.70
C MET A 68 2.03 -11.55 4.45
N GLN A 69 2.90 -11.24 3.50
CA GLN A 69 3.11 -12.06 2.31
C GLN A 69 3.59 -13.46 2.67
N GLU A 70 4.60 -13.57 3.53
CA GLU A 70 5.14 -14.84 3.98
C GLU A 70 4.10 -15.66 4.76
N LYS A 71 3.41 -15.02 5.71
CA LYS A 71 2.38 -15.66 6.54
C LYS A 71 1.25 -16.28 5.71
N ASN A 72 0.84 -15.61 4.63
CA ASN A 72 -0.27 -16.04 3.79
C ASN A 72 0.18 -16.79 2.52
N GLY A 73 1.48 -16.93 2.27
CA GLY A 73 2.02 -17.60 1.09
C GLY A 73 1.69 -16.90 -0.23
N TRP A 74 1.48 -15.58 -0.20
CA TRP A 74 1.18 -14.80 -1.40
C TRP A 74 2.35 -14.78 -2.38
N GLN A 75 2.01 -14.88 -3.67
CA GLN A 75 2.97 -15.02 -4.76
C GLN A 75 3.41 -13.66 -5.34
N THR A 76 2.62 -12.62 -5.13
CA THR A 76 2.94 -11.28 -5.60
C THR A 76 3.38 -10.38 -4.45
N SER A 77 4.29 -9.44 -4.75
CA SER A 77 4.69 -8.36 -3.83
C SER A 77 3.99 -7.05 -4.18
N ARG A 78 2.77 -7.12 -4.73
CA ARG A 78 1.98 -5.96 -5.15
C ARG A 78 0.80 -5.73 -4.24
N TYR A 79 0.66 -4.48 -3.82
CA TYR A 79 -0.36 -4.05 -2.87
C TYR A 79 -1.11 -2.82 -3.38
N ALA A 80 -2.39 -2.75 -3.08
CA ALA A 80 -3.23 -1.63 -3.47
C ALA A 80 -4.34 -1.37 -2.45
N THR A 81 -4.80 -0.12 -2.35
CA THR A 81 -6.03 0.21 -1.66
C THR A 81 -7.25 -0.31 -2.42
N PHE A 82 -8.39 -0.45 -1.73
CA PHE A 82 -9.66 -0.85 -2.36
C PHE A 82 -9.96 -0.01 -3.61
N ASP A 83 -9.88 1.30 -3.51
CA ASP A 83 -10.19 2.21 -4.62
C ASP A 83 -9.26 2.00 -5.83
N ARG A 84 -8.00 1.66 -5.58
CA ARG A 84 -7.04 1.38 -6.66
C ARG A 84 -7.33 0.05 -7.34
N ILE A 85 -7.75 -0.98 -6.58
CA ILE A 85 -8.18 -2.26 -7.15
C ILE A 85 -9.44 -2.06 -8.00
N VAL A 86 -10.44 -1.34 -7.48
CA VAL A 86 -11.66 -1.02 -8.23
C VAL A 86 -11.35 -0.20 -9.47
N SER A 87 -10.36 0.70 -9.42
CA SER A 87 -9.96 1.53 -10.56
C SER A 87 -9.43 0.72 -11.75
N LEU A 88 -8.96 -0.51 -11.54
CA LEU A 88 -8.56 -1.41 -12.63
C LEU A 88 -9.71 -1.76 -13.59
N ASN A 89 -10.96 -1.61 -13.14
CA ASN A 89 -12.15 -1.88 -13.95
C ASN A 89 -12.50 -0.76 -14.93
N PHE A 90 -11.73 0.33 -14.92
CA PHE A 90 -12.05 1.52 -15.71
C PHE A 90 -10.81 2.03 -16.44
N THR A 91 -11.02 2.51 -17.64
CA THR A 91 -10.09 3.37 -18.37
C THR A 91 -10.56 4.82 -18.26
N LYS A 92 -9.62 5.77 -18.25
CA LYS A 92 -9.91 7.19 -18.37
C LYS A 92 -9.67 7.62 -19.80
N ASP A 93 -10.65 8.19 -20.42
CA ASP A 93 -10.50 8.92 -21.69
C ASP A 93 -10.92 10.38 -21.53
N LYS A 94 -10.96 11.14 -22.63
CA LYS A 94 -11.35 12.55 -22.63
C LYS A 94 -12.78 12.76 -22.17
N ASP A 95 -13.63 11.75 -22.33
CA ASP A 95 -15.07 11.78 -22.00
C ASP A 95 -15.37 11.25 -20.58
N GLY A 96 -14.35 10.86 -19.80
CA GLY A 96 -14.49 10.39 -18.43
C GLY A 96 -14.06 8.94 -18.19
N LYS A 97 -14.66 8.31 -17.16
CA LYS A 97 -14.38 6.89 -16.83
C LYS A 97 -15.29 5.98 -17.67
N LYS A 98 -14.68 5.10 -18.46
CA LYS A 98 -15.36 4.01 -19.16
C LYS A 98 -14.94 2.66 -18.61
N ALA A 99 -15.80 1.64 -18.73
CA ALA A 99 -15.44 0.28 -18.38
C ALA A 99 -14.21 -0.17 -19.20
N ALA A 100 -13.29 -0.88 -18.56
CA ALA A 100 -12.14 -1.43 -19.26
C ALA A 100 -12.59 -2.49 -20.27
N VAL A 101 -12.07 -2.41 -21.49
CA VAL A 101 -12.40 -3.30 -22.60
C VAL A 101 -11.13 -3.97 -23.12
N ASP A 102 -11.29 -5.13 -23.78
CA ASP A 102 -10.23 -5.81 -24.51
C ASP A 102 -9.96 -5.15 -25.88
N GLU A 103 -9.03 -5.71 -26.66
CA GLU A 103 -8.69 -5.23 -28.01
C GLU A 103 -9.87 -5.30 -28.99
N ASN A 104 -10.86 -6.16 -28.73
CA ASN A 104 -12.06 -6.33 -29.52
C ASN A 104 -13.24 -5.46 -29.05
N GLY A 105 -13.04 -4.65 -28.02
CA GLY A 105 -14.08 -3.78 -27.44
C GLY A 105 -15.03 -4.46 -26.46
N ASN A 106 -14.79 -5.74 -26.10
CA ASN A 106 -15.59 -6.44 -25.11
C ASN A 106 -15.20 -5.99 -23.69
N LYS A 107 -16.20 -5.90 -22.80
CA LYS A 107 -15.92 -5.56 -21.39
C LYS A 107 -15.06 -6.64 -20.74
N LEU A 108 -13.97 -6.22 -20.15
CA LEU A 108 -13.10 -7.11 -19.38
C LEU A 108 -13.81 -7.61 -18.10
N PRO A 109 -13.52 -8.83 -17.65
CA PRO A 109 -14.02 -9.34 -16.38
C PRO A 109 -13.70 -8.39 -15.22
N ARG A 110 -14.63 -8.26 -14.29
CA ARG A 110 -14.49 -7.32 -13.17
C ARG A 110 -13.50 -7.85 -12.13
N VAL A 111 -12.55 -7.00 -11.77
CA VAL A 111 -11.60 -7.25 -10.67
C VAL A 111 -12.18 -6.73 -9.35
N GLY A 112 -12.07 -7.52 -8.31
CA GLY A 112 -12.50 -7.20 -6.95
C GLY A 112 -11.72 -7.97 -5.91
N ILE A 113 -11.90 -7.60 -4.65
CA ILE A 113 -11.34 -8.32 -3.51
C ILE A 113 -12.19 -9.56 -3.23
N ASN A 114 -11.56 -10.68 -2.95
CA ASN A 114 -12.22 -11.93 -2.63
C ASN A 114 -12.99 -11.80 -1.30
N LYS A 115 -14.13 -12.47 -1.21
CA LYS A 115 -14.98 -12.42 -0.01
C LYS A 115 -14.24 -12.95 1.22
N GLY A 116 -14.28 -12.17 2.31
CA GLY A 116 -13.66 -12.55 3.58
C GLY A 116 -12.21 -12.08 3.76
N GLU A 117 -11.58 -11.56 2.72
CA GLU A 117 -10.22 -11.03 2.80
C GLU A 117 -10.11 -9.81 3.70
N LYS A 118 -9.01 -9.74 4.45
CA LYS A 118 -8.71 -8.65 5.38
C LYS A 118 -7.56 -7.81 4.86
N SER A 119 -7.73 -6.49 4.93
CA SER A 119 -6.67 -5.54 4.56
C SER A 119 -5.53 -5.51 5.57
N THR A 120 -4.35 -5.14 5.10
CA THR A 120 -3.18 -4.83 5.95
C THR A 120 -3.07 -3.33 6.10
N PRO A 121 -2.98 -2.80 7.35
CA PRO A 121 -2.78 -1.38 7.56
C PRO A 121 -1.33 -0.99 7.25
N VAL A 122 -1.15 0.13 6.54
CA VAL A 122 0.14 0.78 6.29
C VAL A 122 0.06 2.23 6.73
N MET A 123 1.16 2.78 7.24
CA MET A 123 1.22 4.13 7.78
C MET A 123 2.00 5.05 6.85
N LEU A 124 1.47 6.24 6.62
CA LEU A 124 2.12 7.28 5.83
C LEU A 124 2.14 8.58 6.63
N THR A 125 3.32 9.14 6.84
CA THR A 125 3.43 10.50 7.37
C THR A 125 3.19 11.48 6.23
N THR A 126 2.15 12.29 6.38
CA THR A 126 1.84 13.43 5.53
C THR A 126 2.18 14.71 6.27
N PHE A 127 2.29 15.82 5.55
CA PHE A 127 2.63 17.11 6.15
C PHE A 127 1.57 18.15 5.73
N THR A 128 1.11 18.92 6.71
CA THR A 128 0.27 20.09 6.48
C THR A 128 1.14 21.32 6.63
N CYS A 129 1.31 22.09 5.56
CA CYS A 129 2.08 23.33 5.54
C CYS A 129 1.12 24.50 5.59
N VAL A 130 1.26 25.36 6.62
CA VAL A 130 0.36 26.50 6.89
C VAL A 130 1.19 27.76 6.97
N HIS A 131 0.87 28.77 6.16
CA HIS A 131 1.52 30.07 6.24
C HIS A 131 1.25 30.73 7.59
N LYS A 132 2.27 31.29 8.24
CA LYS A 132 2.17 31.81 9.62
C LYS A 132 1.20 32.96 9.76
N GLU A 133 1.17 33.86 8.76
CA GLU A 133 0.34 35.07 8.77
C GLU A 133 -1.02 34.85 8.10
N THR A 134 -1.02 34.45 6.81
CA THR A 134 -2.25 34.33 6.01
C THR A 134 -3.09 33.12 6.36
N LYS A 135 -2.52 32.12 7.07
CA LYS A 135 -3.15 30.82 7.39
C LYS A 135 -3.50 29.99 6.16
N GLU A 136 -3.00 30.36 5.00
CA GLU A 136 -3.18 29.57 3.77
C GLU A 136 -2.41 28.25 3.84
N HIS A 137 -2.99 27.23 3.23
CA HIS A 137 -2.42 25.89 3.17
C HIS A 137 -1.81 25.64 1.79
N ILE A 138 -0.59 25.12 1.76
CA ILE A 138 0.03 24.62 0.54
C ILE A 138 0.32 23.12 0.65
N LYS A 139 0.45 22.45 -0.49
CA LYS A 139 0.87 21.06 -0.53
C LYS A 139 2.33 20.95 -0.10
N TYR A 140 2.70 19.84 0.54
CA TYR A 140 4.07 19.61 0.97
C TYR A 140 5.06 19.56 -0.22
N ASP A 141 4.62 19.10 -1.38
CA ASP A 141 5.45 19.10 -2.58
C ASP A 141 5.75 20.51 -3.08
N ASP A 142 4.77 21.41 -3.00
CA ASP A 142 4.96 22.83 -3.33
C ASP A 142 5.87 23.49 -2.28
N TYR A 143 5.67 23.22 -0.99
CA TYR A 143 6.56 23.68 0.07
C TYR A 143 8.02 23.29 -0.14
N LYS A 144 8.29 22.08 -0.65
CA LYS A 144 9.66 21.62 -0.94
C LYS A 144 10.33 22.40 -2.07
N GLN A 145 9.58 23.06 -2.94
CA GLN A 145 10.11 23.89 -4.02
C GLN A 145 10.46 25.33 -3.57
N LEU A 146 9.98 25.74 -2.40
CA LEU A 146 10.25 27.08 -1.85
C LEU A 146 11.71 27.23 -1.44
N THR A 147 12.21 28.46 -1.53
CA THR A 147 13.51 28.86 -0.96
C THR A 147 13.50 28.71 0.57
N GLN A 148 14.70 28.73 1.18
CA GLN A 148 14.81 28.61 2.63
C GLN A 148 14.10 29.78 3.34
N ASP A 149 14.19 31.01 2.80
CA ASP A 149 13.54 32.18 3.38
C ASP A 149 12.02 32.11 3.30
N GLU A 150 11.48 31.64 2.16
CA GLU A 150 10.04 31.43 2.01
C GLU A 150 9.53 30.33 2.95
N ARG A 151 10.29 29.23 3.12
CA ARG A 151 9.92 28.15 4.06
C ARG A 151 9.80 28.64 5.50
N ASN A 152 10.60 29.63 5.89
CA ASN A 152 10.54 30.23 7.23
C ASN A 152 9.18 30.85 7.54
N ASN A 153 8.38 31.18 6.51
CA ASN A 153 7.03 31.73 6.68
C ASN A 153 5.95 30.67 6.91
N TYR A 154 6.30 29.38 6.90
CA TYR A 154 5.35 28.29 7.08
C TYR A 154 5.60 27.50 8.36
N ASN A 155 4.53 27.05 8.98
CA ASN A 155 4.56 25.99 9.96
C ASN A 155 4.27 24.65 9.27
N VAL A 156 5.06 23.63 9.55
CA VAL A 156 4.89 22.29 9.00
C VAL A 156 4.48 21.33 10.09
N TYR A 157 3.29 20.78 9.98
CA TYR A 157 2.72 19.84 10.95
C TYR A 157 2.73 18.44 10.37
N PRO A 158 3.49 17.49 10.93
CA PRO A 158 3.42 16.09 10.53
C PRO A 158 2.08 15.49 10.95
N LYS A 159 1.49 14.69 10.08
CA LYS A 159 0.25 13.96 10.34
C LYS A 159 0.43 12.51 9.90
N LEU A 160 0.30 11.59 10.85
CA LEU A 160 0.26 10.18 10.55
C LEU A 160 -1.12 9.81 9.97
N GLN A 161 -1.13 9.05 8.87
CA GLN A 161 -2.34 8.53 8.26
C GLN A 161 -2.19 7.02 8.06
N VAL A 162 -3.25 6.29 8.34
CA VAL A 162 -3.32 4.85 8.10
C VAL A 162 -4.13 4.60 6.83
N TYR A 163 -3.57 3.80 5.93
CA TYR A 163 -4.21 3.29 4.73
C TYR A 163 -4.33 1.78 4.81
N ASN A 164 -5.44 1.26 4.36
CA ASN A 164 -5.67 -0.17 4.26
C ASN A 164 -5.35 -0.63 2.85
N VAL A 165 -4.44 -1.60 2.73
CA VAL A 165 -4.04 -2.18 1.46
C VAL A 165 -4.31 -3.68 1.42
N PHE A 166 -4.51 -4.21 0.23
CA PHE A 166 -4.68 -5.61 -0.06
C PHE A 166 -3.55 -6.07 -0.98
N ASN A 167 -3.06 -7.28 -0.79
CA ASN A 167 -2.20 -7.93 -1.77
C ASN A 167 -3.04 -8.32 -3.00
N LEU A 168 -2.44 -8.35 -4.19
CA LEU A 168 -3.16 -8.75 -5.40
C LEU A 168 -3.63 -10.21 -5.36
N ASP A 169 -2.98 -11.07 -4.59
CA ASP A 169 -3.44 -12.45 -4.36
C ASP A 169 -4.73 -12.54 -3.53
N GLN A 170 -5.13 -11.46 -2.87
CA GLN A 170 -6.43 -11.35 -2.19
C GLN A 170 -7.55 -10.90 -3.14
N THR A 171 -7.29 -10.87 -4.43
CA THR A 171 -8.25 -10.46 -5.47
C THR A 171 -8.45 -11.57 -6.48
N ASN A 172 -9.51 -11.48 -7.26
CA ASN A 172 -9.72 -12.36 -8.41
C ASN A 172 -8.96 -11.90 -9.67
N LEU A 173 -7.88 -11.10 -9.52
CA LEU A 173 -7.13 -10.56 -10.67
C LEU A 173 -6.52 -11.67 -11.52
N LYS A 174 -6.04 -12.74 -10.87
CA LYS A 174 -5.43 -13.89 -11.55
C LYS A 174 -6.38 -14.56 -12.53
N GLU A 175 -7.63 -14.71 -12.14
CA GLU A 175 -8.69 -15.31 -12.94
C GLU A 175 -9.27 -14.32 -13.95
N ALA A 176 -9.51 -13.09 -13.51
CA ALA A 176 -10.14 -12.06 -14.33
C ALA A 176 -9.21 -11.49 -15.41
N ARG A 177 -7.91 -11.40 -15.12
CA ARG A 177 -6.90 -10.82 -16.02
C ARG A 177 -5.54 -11.48 -15.82
N PRO A 178 -5.36 -12.71 -16.27
CA PRO A 178 -4.16 -13.52 -16.05
C PRO A 178 -2.87 -12.86 -16.56
N GLU A 179 -2.90 -12.21 -17.71
CA GLU A 179 -1.73 -11.52 -18.26
C GLU A 179 -1.27 -10.34 -17.40
N MET A 180 -2.21 -9.54 -16.89
CA MET A 180 -1.90 -8.43 -15.98
C MET A 180 -1.33 -8.96 -14.66
N TYR A 181 -1.90 -10.02 -14.11
CA TYR A 181 -1.40 -10.65 -12.91
C TYR A 181 0.02 -11.18 -13.11
N GLN A 182 0.27 -11.89 -14.22
CA GLN A 182 1.59 -12.44 -14.55
C GLN A 182 2.63 -11.32 -14.72
N LYS A 183 2.28 -10.24 -15.41
CA LYS A 183 3.15 -9.07 -15.53
C LYS A 183 3.57 -8.53 -14.17
N PHE A 184 2.66 -8.37 -13.22
CA PHE A 184 3.00 -7.92 -11.86
C PHE A 184 3.88 -8.91 -11.10
N LYS A 185 3.74 -10.21 -11.37
CA LYS A 185 4.57 -11.26 -10.79
C LYS A 185 5.98 -11.25 -11.39
N ASP A 186 6.13 -11.11 -12.71
CA ASP A 186 7.41 -11.16 -13.43
C ASP A 186 8.26 -9.91 -13.21
N GLU A 187 7.64 -8.73 -13.13
CA GLU A 187 8.34 -7.49 -12.75
C GLU A 187 9.00 -7.60 -11.38
N ALA A 188 8.53 -8.52 -10.58
CA ALA A 188 9.09 -8.85 -9.29
C ALA A 188 10.38 -9.68 -9.41
N VAL A 189 10.47 -10.61 -10.35
CA VAL A 189 11.63 -11.51 -10.55
C VAL A 189 12.81 -10.80 -11.22
N GLY A 190 12.54 -9.88 -12.16
CA GLY A 190 13.57 -9.20 -12.95
C GLY A 190 14.47 -8.22 -12.20
N GLN A 191 14.13 -7.83 -10.97
CA GLN A 191 14.91 -6.89 -10.15
C GLN A 191 15.79 -7.56 -9.08
N SER A 192 15.64 -8.87 -8.87
CA SER A 192 16.48 -9.65 -7.94
C SER A 192 17.82 -10.07 -8.53
N LEU A 193 18.08 -9.80 -9.81
CA LEU A 193 19.29 -10.24 -10.55
C LEU A 193 20.20 -9.06 -10.97
N ARG A 194 20.07 -7.86 -10.34
CA ARG A 194 20.99 -6.75 -10.57
C ARG A 194 21.64 -6.27 -9.30
#